data_633e3d70a7550c7b25c95ed4d1cce2ec
#
_entry.id   633e3d70a7550c7b25c95ed4d1cce2ec
#
_cell.length_a   1.000
_cell.length_b   1.000
_cell.length_c   1.000
_cell.angle_alpha   90.00
_cell.angle_beta   90.00
_cell.angle_gamma   90.00
#
_symmetry.space_group_name_H-M   'P 1'
#
loop_
_entity.id
_entity.type
_entity.pdbx_description
1 polymer ?
#
loop_
_entity_poly.entity_id
_entity_poly.type
_entity_poly.pdbx_seq_one_letter_code
_entity_poly.pdbx_strand_id
1 'polypeptide(L)'
;MMKNLMPVFCAVLMTALMSSCRQASISYDRQVVAEMIAVHDTTILYFMTSWCQAGRSNFESNVKPYLGKASDTKAIVLVCVGEIEQVSSIENPDKNVIICNTTSINPLLDKMFINKECKKLLSHYKRVNYVPVGLVCNRKGEIQNWDTDEESGRTYGTIYPYLMGWK
;
A
#
# COMPACT_ATOMS: atom_id res chain seq x y z
N MET A 1 -39.35 -17.67 -36.25
CA MET A 1 -38.73 -18.23 -35.03
C MET A 1 -37.35 -17.63 -34.81
N MET A 2 -37.22 -16.33 -34.49
CA MET A 2 -35.94 -15.65 -34.27
C MET A 2 -36.09 -14.47 -33.31
N LYS A 3 -36.59 -14.68 -32.07
CA LYS A 3 -36.82 -13.59 -31.11
C LYS A 3 -36.06 -13.70 -29.78
N ASN A 4 -35.21 -14.72 -29.55
CA ASN A 4 -34.59 -14.96 -28.25
C ASN A 4 -33.05 -15.00 -28.24
N LEU A 5 -32.34 -14.53 -29.29
CA LEU A 5 -30.86 -14.53 -29.30
C LEU A 5 -30.21 -13.23 -28.77
N MET A 6 -30.98 -12.15 -28.66
CA MET A 6 -30.41 -10.83 -28.30
C MET A 6 -30.02 -10.65 -26.82
N PRO A 7 -30.73 -11.22 -25.82
CA PRO A 7 -30.33 -11.02 -24.42
C PRO A 7 -29.08 -11.82 -24.00
N VAL A 8 -28.79 -12.96 -24.66
CA VAL A 8 -27.63 -13.78 -24.31
C VAL A 8 -26.32 -13.13 -24.81
N PHE A 9 -26.37 -12.44 -25.95
CA PHE A 9 -25.18 -11.75 -26.50
C PHE A 9 -24.75 -10.56 -25.66
N CYS A 10 -25.70 -9.78 -25.10
CA CYS A 10 -25.39 -8.67 -24.19
C CYS A 10 -24.79 -9.13 -22.86
N ALA A 11 -25.26 -10.26 -22.31
CA ALA A 11 -24.72 -10.79 -21.06
C ALA A 11 -23.27 -11.29 -21.19
N VAL A 12 -22.93 -11.92 -22.31
CA VAL A 12 -21.57 -12.40 -22.58
C VAL A 12 -20.62 -11.24 -22.86
N LEU A 13 -21.08 -10.15 -23.51
CA LEU A 13 -20.26 -8.96 -23.76
C LEU A 13 -19.98 -8.18 -22.45
N MET A 14 -20.94 -8.11 -21.52
CA MET A 14 -20.74 -7.47 -20.21
C MET A 14 -19.77 -8.22 -19.32
N THR A 15 -19.77 -9.56 -19.35
CA THR A 15 -18.81 -10.36 -18.57
C THR A 15 -17.38 -10.27 -19.12
N ALA A 16 -17.19 -10.12 -20.44
CA ALA A 16 -15.88 -9.95 -21.05
C ALA A 16 -15.24 -8.58 -20.74
N LEU A 17 -16.05 -7.55 -20.50
CA LEU A 17 -15.55 -6.21 -20.14
C LEU A 17 -15.13 -6.09 -18.68
N MET A 18 -15.60 -6.99 -17.80
CA MET A 18 -15.20 -7.02 -16.38
C MET A 18 -13.85 -7.70 -16.12
N SER A 19 -13.33 -8.48 -17.09
CA SER A 19 -12.08 -9.25 -16.92
C SER A 19 -10.81 -8.46 -17.24
N SER A 20 -10.88 -7.19 -17.59
CA SER A 20 -9.71 -6.39 -18.02
C SER A 20 -9.40 -5.23 -17.09
N CYS A 21 -9.94 -5.19 -15.89
CA CYS A 21 -9.41 -4.26 -14.87
C CYS A 21 -8.12 -4.85 -14.29
N ARG A 22 -7.01 -4.71 -15.00
CA ARG A 22 -5.70 -4.61 -14.36
C ARG A 22 -5.85 -3.52 -13.30
N GLN A 23 -5.72 -3.88 -12.06
CA GLN A 23 -5.76 -2.92 -10.95
C GLN A 23 -4.46 -2.13 -11.02
N ALA A 24 -4.43 -1.17 -11.94
CA ALA A 24 -3.40 -0.15 -12.00
C ALA A 24 -3.36 0.54 -10.63
N SER A 25 -2.19 1.02 -10.24
CA SER A 25 -2.06 1.88 -9.06
C SER A 25 -3.13 2.98 -9.10
N ILE A 26 -3.82 3.16 -7.98
CA ILE A 26 -4.85 4.19 -7.84
C ILE A 26 -4.23 5.51 -7.37
N SER A 27 -4.89 6.63 -7.65
CA SER A 27 -4.54 7.90 -7.03
C SER A 27 -4.73 7.78 -5.51
N TYR A 28 -3.80 8.36 -4.73
CA TYR A 28 -3.90 8.31 -3.27
C TYR A 28 -5.22 8.89 -2.77
N ASP A 29 -5.98 8.07 -2.07
CA ASP A 29 -7.18 8.45 -1.35
C ASP A 29 -7.08 7.94 0.09
N ARG A 30 -7.09 8.87 1.05
CA ARG A 30 -7.02 8.53 2.47
C ARG A 30 -8.19 7.67 2.92
N GLN A 31 -9.38 7.89 2.37
CA GLN A 31 -10.56 7.11 2.75
C GLN A 31 -10.38 5.65 2.37
N VAL A 32 -9.90 5.37 1.18
CA VAL A 32 -9.58 3.99 0.73
C VAL A 32 -8.57 3.34 1.64
N VAL A 33 -7.50 4.06 2.04
CA VAL A 33 -6.51 3.54 2.98
C VAL A 33 -7.12 3.28 4.36
N ALA A 34 -7.95 4.19 4.86
CA ALA A 34 -8.64 4.03 6.14
C ALA A 34 -9.61 2.83 6.14
N GLU A 35 -10.31 2.60 5.04
CA GLU A 35 -11.19 1.44 4.85
C GLU A 35 -10.37 0.13 4.88
N MET A 36 -9.22 0.09 4.21
CA MET A 36 -8.32 -1.07 4.27
C MET A 36 -7.86 -1.36 5.69
N ILE A 37 -7.50 -0.34 6.46
CA ILE A 37 -7.14 -0.50 7.88
C ILE A 37 -8.33 -1.05 8.68
N ALA A 38 -9.52 -0.52 8.47
CA ALA A 38 -10.69 -0.87 9.27
C ALA A 38 -11.20 -2.31 9.08
N VAL A 39 -10.95 -2.91 7.90
CA VAL A 39 -11.46 -4.26 7.58
C VAL A 39 -10.46 -5.38 7.85
N HIS A 40 -9.16 -5.09 8.01
CA HIS A 40 -8.12 -6.09 8.23
C HIS A 40 -7.61 -6.09 9.67
N ASP A 41 -7.32 -7.27 10.23
CA ASP A 41 -6.75 -7.39 11.58
C ASP A 41 -5.38 -6.73 11.70
N THR A 42 -4.61 -6.82 10.61
CA THR A 42 -3.28 -6.24 10.51
C THR A 42 -3.10 -5.59 9.16
N THR A 43 -2.70 -4.33 9.14
CA THR A 43 -2.35 -3.60 7.92
C THR A 43 -0.92 -3.09 8.00
N ILE A 44 -0.14 -3.38 6.98
CA ILE A 44 1.18 -2.78 6.76
C ILE A 44 0.99 -1.55 5.89
N LEU A 45 1.35 -0.39 6.41
CA LEU A 45 1.44 0.86 5.66
C LEU A 45 2.91 1.11 5.31
N TYR A 46 3.20 1.22 4.03
CA TYR A 46 4.56 1.50 3.56
C TYR A 46 4.56 2.72 2.66
N PHE A 47 5.10 3.81 3.18
CA PHE A 47 5.28 5.06 2.44
C PHE A 47 6.69 5.13 1.88
N MET A 48 6.81 5.34 0.59
CA MET A 48 8.08 5.48 -0.11
C MET A 48 8.05 6.67 -1.08
N THR A 49 9.21 7.18 -1.42
CA THR A 49 9.35 8.33 -2.32
C THR A 49 10.25 7.98 -3.49
N SER A 50 10.00 8.57 -4.65
CA SER A 50 10.76 8.32 -5.88
C SER A 50 12.24 8.70 -5.79
N TRP A 51 12.57 9.70 -4.98
CA TRP A 51 13.93 10.18 -4.79
C TRP A 51 14.74 9.39 -3.75
N CYS A 52 14.11 8.53 -2.93
CA CYS A 52 14.80 7.77 -1.89
C CYS A 52 15.28 6.40 -2.41
N GLN A 53 16.53 6.31 -2.84
CA GLN A 53 17.12 5.05 -3.32
C GLN A 53 17.08 3.95 -2.26
N ALA A 54 17.41 4.26 -1.00
CA ALA A 54 17.37 3.30 0.09
C ALA A 54 15.94 2.75 0.31
N GLY A 55 14.91 3.58 0.16
CA GLY A 55 13.51 3.15 0.23
C GLY A 55 13.14 2.17 -0.88
N ARG A 56 13.60 2.41 -2.10
CA ARG A 56 13.38 1.51 -3.23
C ARG A 56 14.08 0.17 -3.04
N SER A 57 15.34 0.19 -2.62
CA SER A 57 16.09 -1.04 -2.33
C SER A 57 15.47 -1.85 -1.19
N ASN A 58 14.99 -1.18 -0.14
CA ASN A 58 14.30 -1.83 0.97
C ASN A 58 12.97 -2.45 0.50
N PHE A 59 12.20 -1.75 -0.34
CA PHE A 59 10.99 -2.28 -0.91
C PHE A 59 11.24 -3.57 -1.70
N GLU A 60 12.18 -3.57 -2.63
CA GLU A 60 12.52 -4.74 -3.45
C GLU A 60 12.93 -5.95 -2.61
N SER A 61 13.74 -5.73 -1.58
CA SER A 61 14.31 -6.82 -0.77
C SER A 61 13.37 -7.31 0.33
N ASN A 62 12.59 -6.42 0.94
CA ASN A 62 11.92 -6.69 2.22
C ASN A 62 10.41 -6.52 2.21
N VAL A 63 9.81 -5.94 1.16
CA VAL A 63 8.36 -5.75 1.07
C VAL A 63 7.77 -6.51 -0.11
N LYS A 64 8.31 -6.32 -1.29
CA LYS A 64 7.81 -6.91 -2.54
C LYS A 64 7.65 -8.45 -2.48
N PRO A 65 8.58 -9.24 -1.89
CA PRO A 65 8.41 -10.69 -1.79
C PRO A 65 7.19 -11.14 -0.97
N TYR A 66 6.60 -10.23 -0.20
CA TYR A 66 5.46 -10.54 0.68
C TYR A 66 4.12 -10.04 0.16
N LEU A 67 4.07 -9.35 -0.98
CA LEU A 67 2.81 -8.85 -1.55
C LEU A 67 1.81 -9.99 -1.82
N GLY A 68 2.29 -11.15 -2.25
CA GLY A 68 1.45 -12.34 -2.46
C GLY A 68 1.03 -13.07 -1.17
N LYS A 69 1.38 -12.56 0.01
CA LYS A 69 1.01 -13.15 1.32
C LYS A 69 -0.07 -12.34 2.05
N ALA A 70 -0.59 -11.31 1.43
CA ALA A 70 -1.79 -10.63 1.91
C ALA A 70 -2.98 -11.60 1.94
N SER A 71 -3.94 -11.36 2.81
CA SER A 71 -5.09 -12.24 3.03
C SER A 71 -6.27 -11.45 3.56
N ASP A 72 -7.42 -12.07 3.73
CA ASP A 72 -8.62 -11.39 4.24
C ASP A 72 -8.46 -10.81 5.67
N THR A 73 -7.41 -11.19 6.38
CA THR A 73 -7.08 -10.63 7.71
C THR A 73 -5.84 -9.73 7.69
N LYS A 74 -5.08 -9.70 6.60
CA LYS A 74 -3.78 -9.04 6.50
C LYS A 74 -3.69 -8.24 5.21
N ALA A 75 -3.53 -6.93 5.30
CA ALA A 75 -3.39 -6.06 4.14
C ALA A 75 -2.01 -5.40 4.04
N ILE A 76 -1.66 -5.05 2.82
CA ILE A 76 -0.50 -4.21 2.52
C ILE A 76 -0.96 -2.99 1.73
N VAL A 77 -0.64 -1.82 2.22
CA VAL A 77 -0.90 -0.54 1.55
C VAL A 77 0.44 0.11 1.23
N LEU A 78 0.73 0.21 -0.06
CA LEU A 78 1.89 0.93 -0.56
C LEU A 78 1.47 2.34 -0.96
N VAL A 79 2.12 3.35 -0.41
CA VAL A 79 1.90 4.75 -0.79
C VAL A 79 3.17 5.29 -1.43
N CYS A 80 3.11 5.50 -2.72
CA CYS A 80 4.21 5.98 -3.55
C CYS A 80 4.09 7.48 -3.78
N VAL A 81 5.05 8.25 -3.29
CA VAL A 81 5.16 9.69 -3.53
C VAL A 81 6.12 9.91 -4.69
N GLY A 82 5.56 10.22 -5.84
CA GLY A 82 6.25 10.24 -7.12
C GLY A 82 6.20 8.88 -7.84
N GLU A 83 6.64 8.87 -9.08
CA GLU A 83 6.68 7.68 -9.92
C GLU A 83 7.81 6.74 -9.48
N ILE A 84 7.48 5.47 -9.21
CA ILE A 84 8.41 4.46 -8.74
C ILE A 84 8.30 3.24 -9.66
N GLU A 85 9.27 3.07 -10.54
CA GLU A 85 9.31 2.04 -11.57
C GLU A 85 9.13 0.62 -10.98
N GLN A 86 9.76 0.33 -9.84
CA GLN A 86 9.68 -0.98 -9.18
C GLN A 86 8.26 -1.34 -8.74
N VAL A 87 7.44 -0.32 -8.47
CA VAL A 87 6.04 -0.49 -8.07
C VAL A 87 5.14 -0.54 -9.29
N SER A 88 5.42 0.25 -10.31
CA SER A 88 4.68 0.27 -11.58
C SER A 88 4.75 -1.08 -12.32
N SER A 89 5.79 -1.87 -12.05
CA SER A 89 5.96 -3.23 -12.61
C SER A 89 5.16 -4.31 -11.90
N ILE A 90 4.45 -3.99 -10.80
CA ILE A 90 3.64 -4.97 -10.07
C ILE A 90 2.35 -5.21 -10.87
N GLU A 91 2.25 -6.40 -11.44
CA GLU A 91 1.07 -6.84 -12.16
C GLU A 91 0.11 -7.57 -11.19
N ASN A 92 -1.19 -7.25 -11.28
CA ASN A 92 -2.26 -7.94 -10.56
C ASN A 92 -1.97 -8.17 -9.05
N PRO A 93 -1.84 -7.11 -8.24
CA PRO A 93 -1.71 -7.29 -6.80
C PRO A 93 -2.96 -8.01 -6.26
N ASP A 94 -2.78 -8.79 -5.18
CA ASP A 94 -3.90 -9.37 -4.45
C ASP A 94 -4.90 -8.26 -4.04
N LYS A 95 -6.20 -8.61 -3.90
CA LYS A 95 -7.26 -7.68 -3.47
C LYS A 95 -6.97 -6.99 -2.13
N ASN A 96 -6.13 -7.62 -1.31
CA ASN A 96 -5.69 -7.13 0.00
C ASN A 96 -4.37 -6.33 -0.09
N VAL A 97 -3.92 -6.01 -1.30
CA VAL A 97 -2.78 -5.14 -1.57
C VAL A 97 -3.27 -3.93 -2.36
N ILE A 98 -3.10 -2.75 -1.82
CA ILE A 98 -3.41 -1.48 -2.52
C ILE A 98 -2.12 -0.73 -2.79
N ILE A 99 -2.01 -0.24 -4.01
CA ILE A 99 -0.92 0.62 -4.46
C ILE A 99 -1.51 1.99 -4.75
N CYS A 100 -1.14 2.98 -3.95
CA CYS A 100 -1.58 4.37 -4.09
C CYS A 100 -0.43 5.23 -4.59
N ASN A 101 -0.67 6.06 -5.59
CA ASN A 101 0.31 7.02 -6.09
C ASN A 101 -0.13 8.46 -5.82
N THR A 102 0.82 9.32 -5.51
CA THR A 102 0.64 10.77 -5.45
C THR A 102 1.85 11.46 -6.05
N THR A 103 1.67 12.73 -6.46
CA THR A 103 2.73 13.51 -7.07
C THR A 103 3.79 13.89 -6.03
N SER A 104 5.06 13.66 -6.36
CA SER A 104 6.19 14.22 -5.62
C SER A 104 6.39 15.68 -6.00
N ILE A 105 6.64 16.52 -5.02
CA ILE A 105 6.92 17.95 -5.23
C ILE A 105 8.40 18.23 -4.93
N ASN A 106 8.84 17.93 -3.73
CA ASN A 106 10.23 17.96 -3.31
C ASN A 106 10.40 17.18 -1.99
N PRO A 107 11.63 16.81 -1.61
CA PRO A 107 11.85 15.95 -0.43
C PRO A 107 11.26 16.47 0.88
N LEU A 108 11.21 17.78 1.07
CA LEU A 108 10.64 18.37 2.28
C LEU A 108 9.11 18.23 2.32
N LEU A 109 8.45 18.63 1.24
CA LEU A 109 6.99 18.57 1.13
C LEU A 109 6.48 17.13 1.12
N ASP A 110 7.21 16.23 0.48
CA ASP A 110 6.88 14.79 0.47
C ASP A 110 6.92 14.20 1.89
N LYS A 111 7.95 14.53 2.69
CA LYS A 111 8.01 14.14 4.10
C LYS A 111 6.87 14.75 4.92
N MET A 112 6.53 16.01 4.67
CA MET A 112 5.41 16.67 5.34
C MET A 112 4.07 15.99 4.98
N PHE A 113 3.86 15.63 3.72
CA PHE A 113 2.69 14.88 3.28
C PHE A 113 2.59 13.54 4.02
N ILE A 114 3.65 12.73 4.02
CA ILE A 114 3.69 11.42 4.68
C ILE A 114 3.35 11.57 6.17
N ASN A 115 4.00 12.49 6.88
CA ASN A 115 3.72 12.72 8.30
C ASN A 115 2.28 13.16 8.58
N LYS A 116 1.73 14.02 7.71
CA LYS A 116 0.34 14.49 7.82
C LYS A 116 -0.65 13.34 7.63
N GLU A 117 -0.40 12.48 6.65
CA GLU A 117 -1.29 11.34 6.38
C GLU A 117 -1.19 10.27 7.46
N CYS A 118 0.00 9.91 7.90
CA CYS A 118 0.19 9.00 9.03
C CYS A 118 -0.52 9.52 10.31
N LYS A 119 -0.40 10.82 10.60
CA LYS A 119 -1.09 11.42 11.76
C LYS A 119 -2.61 11.34 11.69
N LYS A 120 -3.17 11.31 10.48
CA LYS A 120 -4.63 11.23 10.27
C LYS A 120 -5.15 9.79 10.25
N LEU A 121 -4.32 8.84 9.80
CA LEU A 121 -4.67 7.44 9.68
C LEU A 121 -4.46 6.67 10.98
N LEU A 122 -3.48 7.09 11.79
CA LEU A 122 -2.96 6.29 12.89
C LEU A 122 -3.03 7.05 14.22
N SER A 123 -3.50 6.37 15.24
CA SER A 123 -3.47 6.88 16.62
C SER A 123 -2.05 6.81 17.18
N HIS A 124 -1.70 7.81 17.99
CA HIS A 124 -0.39 7.92 18.65
C HIS A 124 0.82 8.05 17.73
N TYR A 125 0.60 8.43 16.44
CA TYR A 125 1.69 8.63 15.50
C TYR A 125 2.66 9.74 15.95
N LYS A 126 3.94 9.41 16.01
CA LYS A 126 5.04 10.36 16.24
C LYS A 126 5.68 10.73 14.91
N ARG A 127 5.94 12.02 14.73
CA ARG A 127 6.58 12.53 13.49
C ARG A 127 7.96 11.90 13.31
N VAL A 128 8.24 11.47 12.07
CA VAL A 128 9.56 10.97 11.66
C VAL A 128 10.18 11.91 10.61
N ASN A 129 11.50 11.93 10.55
CA ASN A 129 12.26 12.79 9.64
C ASN A 129 12.93 12.04 8.49
N TYR A 130 12.60 10.78 8.31
CA TYR A 130 13.18 9.89 7.31
C TYR A 130 12.10 9.22 6.46
N VAL A 131 12.52 8.67 5.33
CA VAL A 131 11.73 7.78 4.45
C VAL A 131 12.64 6.62 4.03
N PRO A 132 12.10 5.43 3.77
CA PRO A 132 10.69 5.06 3.80
C PRO A 132 10.13 5.03 5.22
N VAL A 133 8.80 5.10 5.33
CA VAL A 133 8.10 4.91 6.59
C VAL A 133 7.27 3.64 6.47
N GLY A 134 7.61 2.65 7.28
CA GLY A 134 6.87 1.41 7.37
C GLY A 134 6.23 1.25 8.75
N LEU A 135 4.94 0.97 8.79
CA LEU A 135 4.14 0.91 9.99
C LEU A 135 3.23 -0.31 9.94
N VAL A 136 3.01 -0.93 11.09
CA VAL A 136 2.02 -2.00 11.24
C VAL A 136 0.95 -1.51 12.20
N CYS A 137 -0.31 -1.56 11.78
CA CYS A 137 -1.44 -1.15 12.61
C CYS A 137 -2.55 -2.20 12.62
N ASN A 138 -3.39 -2.13 13.64
CA ASN A 138 -4.61 -2.91 13.75
C ASN A 138 -5.81 -2.19 13.10
N ARG A 139 -7.01 -2.81 13.15
CA ARG A 139 -8.27 -2.27 12.62
C ARG A 139 -8.67 -0.89 13.16
N LYS A 140 -8.16 -0.51 14.33
CA LYS A 140 -8.45 0.79 14.95
C LYS A 140 -7.43 1.87 14.56
N GLY A 141 -6.46 1.53 13.68
CA GLY A 141 -5.35 2.41 13.38
C GLY A 141 -4.36 2.57 14.52
N GLU A 142 -4.39 1.67 15.54
CA GLU A 142 -3.40 1.66 16.59
C GLU A 142 -2.12 1.02 16.09
N ILE A 143 -1.00 1.70 16.24
CA ILE A 143 0.30 1.22 15.79
C ILE A 143 0.71 0.06 16.69
N GLN A 144 0.90 -1.11 16.10
CA GLN A 144 1.33 -2.33 16.78
C GLN A 144 2.84 -2.48 16.79
N ASN A 145 3.48 -1.97 15.76
CA ASN A 145 4.91 -1.96 15.67
C ASN A 145 5.38 -0.70 14.93
N TRP A 146 6.34 -0.05 15.56
CA TRP A 146 6.96 1.17 15.08
C TRP A 146 8.44 1.08 15.43
N ASP A 147 9.28 1.09 14.42
CA ASP A 147 10.71 1.23 14.65
C ASP A 147 11.04 2.70 14.90
N THR A 148 11.18 3.00 16.17
CA THR A 148 11.89 4.17 16.62
C THR A 148 13.27 3.75 17.11
N ASP A 149 14.07 3.13 16.25
CA ASP A 149 15.48 3.04 16.58
C ASP A 149 16.06 4.46 16.50
N GLU A 150 15.88 5.17 17.61
CA GLU A 150 16.36 6.53 17.81
C GLU A 150 17.89 6.61 17.73
N GLU A 151 18.60 5.50 17.98
CA GLU A 151 20.06 5.44 17.92
C GLU A 151 20.59 5.26 16.49
N SER A 152 19.93 4.49 15.66
CA SER A 152 20.46 4.18 14.31
C SER A 152 19.84 5.01 13.20
N GLY A 153 18.69 5.64 13.43
CA GLY A 153 17.93 6.37 12.41
C GLY A 153 17.44 5.48 11.25
N ARG A 154 17.40 4.17 11.46
CA ARG A 154 17.07 3.17 10.42
C ARG A 154 15.73 2.50 10.71
N THR A 155 14.73 2.78 9.92
CA THR A 155 13.40 2.11 9.95
C THR A 155 13.37 0.71 9.35
N TYR A 156 14.51 0.17 8.95
CA TYR A 156 14.54 -1.04 8.12
C TYR A 156 14.20 -2.33 8.86
N GLY A 157 14.13 -2.30 10.20
CA GLY A 157 14.07 -3.51 10.99
C GLY A 157 12.68 -4.03 11.33
N THR A 158 11.67 -3.19 11.39
CA THR A 158 10.43 -3.55 12.08
C THR A 158 9.35 -4.15 11.21
N ILE A 159 9.24 -3.74 9.95
CA ILE A 159 8.30 -4.42 9.05
C ILE A 159 8.77 -5.83 8.78
N TYR A 160 10.08 -6.02 8.70
CA TYR A 160 10.69 -7.30 8.36
C TYR A 160 10.29 -8.45 9.28
N PRO A 161 10.33 -8.35 10.64
CA PRO A 161 9.83 -9.39 11.53
C PRO A 161 8.34 -9.70 11.35
N TYR A 162 7.52 -8.68 11.10
CA TYR A 162 6.10 -8.89 10.84
C TYR A 162 5.85 -9.58 9.51
N LEU A 163 6.53 -9.18 8.46
CA LEU A 163 6.45 -9.84 7.16
C LEU A 163 6.97 -11.29 7.24
N MET A 164 8.05 -11.54 7.98
CA MET A 164 8.56 -12.89 8.21
C MET A 164 7.60 -13.78 9.00
N GLY A 165 6.79 -13.21 9.89
CA GLY A 165 5.72 -13.91 10.61
C GLY A 165 4.48 -14.21 9.77
N TRP A 166 4.43 -13.76 8.52
CA TRP A 166 3.36 -14.05 7.56
C TRP A 166 3.64 -15.33 6.77
N LYS A 167 3.98 -16.39 7.45
CA LYS A 167 4.19 -17.72 6.86
C LYS A 167 2.87 -18.37 6.49
#